data_69ec97112b83b0fc0b01e227f14c0759
#
_entry.id   69ec97112b83b0fc0b01e227f14c0759
#
_cell.length_a   1.000
_cell.length_b   1.000
_cell.length_c   1.000
_cell.angle_alpha   90.00
_cell.angle_beta   90.00
_cell.angle_gamma   90.00
#
_symmetry.space_group_name_H-M   'P 1'
#
loop_
_entity.id
_entity.type
_entity.pdbx_description
1 polymer ?
#
loop_
_entity_poly.entity_id
_entity_poly.type
_entity_poly.pdbx_seq_one_letter_code
_entity_poly.pdbx_strand_id
1 'polypeptide(L)'
;KWLSLIILLAVNVISINAQQKNSINNQSMEKKTKTIRLIYPQWQGGDIARWITEIKDPEAASKGYFLGAELLNFLAPDSSQETLTVPISTEITERRKKDGVLDRDIIVKQTKAALDLLRISDPDKIVTLGGECSVSVVPFTYLAEKYKDDVAMIWIDAHPDITLPGDMYSGFHAMAVTACMGKGDKEILSKLPAQIAPSKILLVGLRDWERDEIKVRQKQYGIKHLTPEDVAQNSNAIYEWLKSCGASRVLIHFDMDVLDPAEIIAAVGVVPDGMKLAEVVRVINDIAKKKEIVGLTVAEPMPRIAIRIKEMLNQLPLLK
;
A
#
# COMPACT_ATOMS: atom_id res chain seq x y z
N LYS A 1 17.50 74.07 -6.35
CA LYS A 1 18.24 72.92 -6.83
C LYS A 1 18.44 71.83 -5.74
N TRP A 2 18.53 72.17 -4.44
CA TRP A 2 18.73 71.15 -3.36
C TRP A 2 17.45 70.43 -2.95
N LEU A 3 16.28 71.08 -3.04
CA LEU A 3 14.98 70.50 -2.70
C LEU A 3 14.58 69.36 -3.69
N SER A 4 14.89 69.54 -4.96
CA SER A 4 14.58 68.53 -6.00
C SER A 4 15.39 67.23 -5.86
N LEU A 5 16.61 67.31 -5.32
CA LEU A 5 17.49 66.14 -5.09
C LEU A 5 17.02 65.29 -3.92
N ILE A 6 16.51 65.94 -2.84
CA ILE A 6 15.98 65.23 -1.66
C ILE A 6 14.70 64.49 -1.96
N ILE A 7 13.83 65.05 -2.80
CA ILE A 7 12.57 64.39 -3.22
C ILE A 7 12.88 63.17 -4.10
N LEU A 8 13.88 63.24 -5.00
CA LEU A 8 14.27 62.12 -5.86
C LEU A 8 14.87 60.94 -5.03
N LEU A 9 15.67 61.24 -3.99
CA LEU A 9 16.23 60.21 -3.09
C LEU A 9 15.16 59.59 -2.20
N ALA A 10 14.17 60.34 -1.71
CA ALA A 10 13.08 59.79 -0.92
C ALA A 10 12.16 58.86 -1.72
N VAL A 11 11.88 59.20 -2.98
CA VAL A 11 11.05 58.32 -3.87
C VAL A 11 11.76 57.01 -4.22
N ASN A 12 13.09 57.05 -4.46
CA ASN A 12 13.85 55.83 -4.72
C ASN A 12 13.93 54.90 -3.50
N VAL A 13 14.10 55.42 -2.28
CA VAL A 13 14.13 54.64 -1.04
C VAL A 13 12.75 53.98 -0.76
N ILE A 14 11.67 54.68 -1.02
CA ILE A 14 10.30 54.14 -0.88
C ILE A 14 10.04 53.04 -1.93
N SER A 15 10.49 53.20 -3.17
CA SER A 15 10.36 52.22 -4.22
C SER A 15 11.18 50.93 -3.95
N ILE A 16 12.40 51.08 -3.43
CA ILE A 16 13.25 49.92 -3.05
C ILE A 16 12.63 49.17 -1.86
N ASN A 17 12.12 49.86 -0.86
CA ASN A 17 11.44 49.24 0.28
C ASN A 17 10.12 48.54 -0.12
N ALA A 18 9.38 49.10 -1.10
CA ALA A 18 8.17 48.47 -1.64
C ALA A 18 8.50 47.20 -2.46
N GLN A 19 9.57 47.21 -3.27
CA GLN A 19 10.03 46.05 -4.00
C GLN A 19 10.61 44.96 -3.09
N GLN A 20 11.35 45.30 -2.03
CA GLN A 20 11.82 44.34 -1.02
C GLN A 20 10.66 43.74 -0.21
N LYS A 21 9.66 44.54 0.21
CA LYS A 21 8.46 43.99 0.86
C LYS A 21 7.65 43.06 -0.04
N ASN A 22 7.55 43.37 -1.34
CA ASN A 22 6.87 42.47 -2.30
C ASN A 22 7.66 41.20 -2.62
N SER A 23 9.00 41.23 -2.58
CA SER A 23 9.84 40.04 -2.74
C SER A 23 9.84 39.16 -1.48
N ILE A 24 9.67 39.71 -0.30
CA ILE A 24 9.58 38.94 0.96
C ILE A 24 8.18 38.34 1.15
N ASN A 25 7.12 38.97 0.64
CA ASN A 25 5.76 38.41 0.71
C ASN A 25 5.41 37.40 -0.40
N ASN A 26 6.26 37.21 -1.42
CA ASN A 26 6.07 36.25 -2.49
C ASN A 26 6.95 35.00 -2.35
N GLN A 27 7.64 34.79 -1.25
CA GLN A 27 8.01 33.45 -0.83
C GLN A 27 6.73 32.79 -0.24
N SER A 28 5.84 32.32 -1.13
CA SER A 28 4.94 31.24 -0.74
C SER A 28 5.84 30.17 -0.12
N MET A 29 5.72 29.94 1.19
CA MET A 29 6.35 28.79 1.81
C MET A 29 5.83 27.59 1.04
N GLU A 30 6.62 27.03 0.13
CA GLU A 30 6.32 25.74 -0.49
C GLU A 30 6.05 24.80 0.68
N LYS A 31 4.80 24.39 0.83
CA LYS A 31 4.42 23.42 1.88
C LYS A 31 5.28 22.19 1.64
N LYS A 32 6.27 21.97 2.50
CA LYS A 32 7.17 20.81 2.39
C LYS A 32 6.31 19.54 2.38
N THR A 33 6.39 18.77 1.30
CA THR A 33 5.67 17.51 1.14
C THR A 33 5.98 16.58 2.31
N LYS A 34 4.94 16.19 3.05
CA LYS A 34 5.08 15.30 4.20
C LYS A 34 4.96 13.84 3.73
N THR A 35 6.06 13.10 3.84
CA THR A 35 6.09 11.66 3.63
C THR A 35 6.19 10.95 4.97
N ILE A 36 5.39 9.91 5.19
CA ILE A 36 5.46 9.06 6.38
C ILE A 36 5.77 7.62 6.02
N ARG A 37 6.33 6.88 6.98
CA ARG A 37 6.40 5.43 7.00
C ARG A 37 5.30 4.91 7.91
N LEU A 38 4.41 4.06 7.38
CA LEU A 38 3.32 3.43 8.11
C LEU A 38 3.63 1.95 8.30
N ILE A 39 3.84 1.53 9.54
CA ILE A 39 3.94 0.11 9.89
C ILE A 39 2.52 -0.39 10.16
N TYR A 40 2.05 -1.32 9.33
CA TYR A 40 0.70 -1.83 9.45
C TYR A 40 0.70 -3.37 9.50
N PRO A 41 1.06 -3.97 10.66
CA PRO A 41 1.34 -5.40 10.79
C PRO A 41 0.05 -6.24 10.91
N GLN A 42 -1.01 -5.89 10.19
CA GLN A 42 -2.28 -6.63 10.19
C GLN A 42 -2.09 -8.02 9.59
N TRP A 43 -2.64 -9.02 10.26
CA TRP A 43 -2.56 -10.44 9.89
C TRP A 43 -3.93 -11.09 9.83
N GLN A 44 -4.95 -10.46 10.39
CA GLN A 44 -6.29 -11.02 10.52
C GLN A 44 -7.03 -11.15 9.19
N GLY A 45 -6.63 -10.38 8.18
CA GLY A 45 -7.22 -10.46 6.85
C GLY A 45 -6.91 -11.75 6.10
N GLY A 46 -5.89 -12.53 6.53
CA GLY A 46 -5.53 -13.80 5.92
C GLY A 46 -5.88 -15.02 6.79
N ASP A 47 -6.17 -16.16 6.19
CA ASP A 47 -6.35 -17.46 6.86
C ASP A 47 -5.08 -18.31 6.69
N ILE A 48 -3.96 -17.80 7.25
CA ILE A 48 -2.59 -18.23 6.95
C ILE A 48 -2.26 -19.63 7.45
N ALA A 49 -2.69 -19.98 8.67
CA ALA A 49 -2.39 -21.28 9.27
C ALA A 49 -2.89 -22.45 8.41
N ARG A 50 -3.89 -22.20 7.57
CA ARG A 50 -4.44 -23.18 6.62
C ARG A 50 -3.47 -23.53 5.48
N TRP A 51 -2.62 -22.57 5.09
CA TRP A 51 -1.79 -22.68 3.89
C TRP A 51 -0.32 -22.99 4.16
N ILE A 52 0.14 -22.76 5.41
CA ILE A 52 1.54 -22.98 5.81
C ILE A 52 1.63 -24.17 6.76
N THR A 53 1.54 -25.35 6.19
CA THR A 53 1.53 -26.62 6.95
C THR A 53 2.89 -26.99 7.53
N GLU A 54 3.98 -26.43 7.04
CA GLU A 54 5.33 -26.63 7.57
C GLU A 54 5.59 -25.93 8.91
N ILE A 55 4.79 -24.94 9.28
CA ILE A 55 4.81 -24.29 10.59
C ILE A 55 3.79 -25.01 11.47
N LYS A 56 4.29 -25.74 12.48
CA LYS A 56 3.46 -26.61 13.32
C LYS A 56 2.60 -25.85 14.31
N ASP A 57 3.04 -24.67 14.72
CA ASP A 57 2.30 -23.78 15.61
C ASP A 57 1.33 -22.89 14.82
N PRO A 58 0.01 -23.13 14.86
CA PRO A 58 -0.96 -22.33 14.11
C PRO A 58 -0.96 -20.86 14.53
N GLU A 59 -0.57 -20.55 15.79
CA GLU A 59 -0.45 -19.19 16.27
C GLU A 59 0.73 -18.48 15.57
N ALA A 60 1.88 -19.12 15.55
CA ALA A 60 3.06 -18.57 14.87
C ALA A 60 2.81 -18.40 13.37
N ALA A 61 2.14 -19.37 12.72
CA ALA A 61 1.73 -19.26 11.32
C ALA A 61 0.79 -18.08 11.12
N SER A 62 -0.28 -17.93 11.90
CA SER A 62 -1.26 -16.85 11.79
C SER A 62 -0.63 -15.47 11.95
N LYS A 63 0.31 -15.31 12.90
CA LYS A 63 1.06 -14.06 13.14
C LYS A 63 2.26 -13.87 12.20
N GLY A 64 2.45 -14.73 11.21
CA GLY A 64 3.56 -14.61 10.27
C GLY A 64 3.63 -13.25 9.59
N TYR A 65 2.51 -12.71 9.17
CA TYR A 65 2.43 -11.37 8.57
C TYR A 65 2.75 -10.25 9.54
N PHE A 66 2.38 -10.39 10.83
CA PHE A 66 2.82 -9.45 11.86
C PHE A 66 4.34 -9.42 11.96
N LEU A 67 4.97 -10.59 12.11
CA LEU A 67 6.43 -10.71 12.17
C LEU A 67 7.09 -10.23 10.86
N GLY A 68 6.46 -10.51 9.73
CA GLY A 68 6.93 -10.06 8.42
C GLY A 68 6.97 -8.54 8.28
N ALA A 69 5.93 -7.84 8.70
CA ALA A 69 5.90 -6.38 8.69
C ALA A 69 6.98 -5.76 9.61
N GLU A 70 7.19 -6.33 10.80
CA GLU A 70 8.28 -5.93 11.69
C GLU A 70 9.66 -6.18 11.06
N LEU A 71 9.83 -7.30 10.37
CA LEU A 71 11.06 -7.60 9.65
C LEU A 71 11.28 -6.63 8.47
N LEU A 72 10.25 -6.29 7.71
CA LEU A 72 10.35 -5.26 6.67
C LEU A 72 10.80 -3.92 7.24
N ASN A 73 10.25 -3.52 8.39
CA ASN A 73 10.67 -2.29 9.07
C ASN A 73 12.13 -2.34 9.51
N PHE A 74 12.59 -3.48 10.03
CA PHE A 74 13.98 -3.69 10.43
C PHE A 74 14.96 -3.66 9.24
N LEU A 75 14.54 -4.21 8.09
CA LEU A 75 15.38 -4.30 6.89
C LEU A 75 15.34 -3.04 6.02
N ALA A 76 14.27 -2.22 6.17
CA ALA A 76 14.13 -1.02 5.38
C ALA A 76 15.25 -0.02 5.67
N PRO A 77 15.71 0.75 4.66
CA PRO A 77 16.74 1.77 4.87
C PRO A 77 16.35 2.76 5.96
N ASP A 78 17.34 3.27 6.70
CA ASP A 78 17.15 4.37 7.63
C ASP A 78 16.52 5.58 6.93
N SER A 79 15.59 6.22 7.60
CA SER A 79 14.84 7.34 7.04
C SER A 79 14.56 8.39 8.11
N SER A 80 14.61 9.66 7.72
CA SER A 80 14.14 10.78 8.55
C SER A 80 12.61 10.97 8.50
N GLN A 81 11.89 10.12 7.80
CA GLN A 81 10.43 10.16 7.73
C GLN A 81 9.82 9.83 9.10
N GLU A 82 8.73 10.53 9.44
CA GLU A 82 7.91 10.14 10.59
C GLU A 82 7.42 8.70 10.41
N THR A 83 7.65 7.87 11.41
CA THR A 83 7.17 6.48 11.42
C THR A 83 5.99 6.36 12.36
N LEU A 84 4.87 5.87 11.85
CA LEU A 84 3.65 5.60 12.59
C LEU A 84 3.37 4.10 12.55
N THR A 85 2.87 3.56 13.66
CA THR A 85 2.47 2.15 13.73
C THR A 85 0.97 2.05 13.99
N VAL A 86 0.26 1.33 13.12
CA VAL A 86 -1.16 1.06 13.33
C VAL A 86 -1.32 0.08 14.48
N PRO A 87 -2.10 0.42 15.51
CA PRO A 87 -2.39 -0.52 16.59
C PRO A 87 -3.26 -1.67 16.06
N ILE A 88 -2.72 -2.87 16.13
CA ILE A 88 -3.43 -4.10 15.75
C ILE A 88 -3.53 -5.06 16.94
N SER A 89 -4.52 -5.94 16.92
CA SER A 89 -4.63 -7.00 17.92
C SER A 89 -3.56 -8.07 17.70
N THR A 90 -2.83 -8.39 18.75
CA THR A 90 -1.89 -9.52 18.78
C THR A 90 -2.46 -10.74 19.47
N GLU A 91 -3.68 -10.65 19.99
CA GLU A 91 -4.37 -11.76 20.62
C GLU A 91 -4.84 -12.76 19.55
N ILE A 92 -4.60 -14.05 19.82
CA ILE A 92 -5.19 -15.13 19.05
C ILE A 92 -6.47 -15.55 19.75
N THR A 93 -7.57 -15.16 19.14
CA THR A 93 -8.91 -15.63 19.50
C THR A 93 -9.35 -16.68 18.48
N GLU A 94 -10.43 -17.38 18.77
CA GLU A 94 -11.10 -18.21 17.78
C GLU A 94 -11.45 -17.37 16.53
N ARG A 95 -10.88 -17.76 15.38
CA ARG A 95 -11.12 -17.08 14.12
C ARG A 95 -12.57 -17.22 13.71
N ARG A 96 -13.29 -16.11 13.60
CA ARG A 96 -14.73 -16.11 13.30
C ARG A 96 -15.06 -15.35 12.03
N LYS A 97 -15.90 -15.99 11.23
CA LYS A 97 -16.49 -15.37 10.04
C LYS A 97 -17.77 -14.64 10.42
N LYS A 98 -17.88 -13.36 10.04
CA LYS A 98 -19.09 -12.55 10.19
C LYS A 98 -19.37 -11.79 8.90
N ASP A 99 -20.61 -11.83 8.44
CA ASP A 99 -21.05 -11.20 7.18
C ASP A 99 -20.13 -11.51 5.98
N GLY A 100 -19.59 -12.73 5.94
CA GLY A 100 -18.72 -13.18 4.85
C GLY A 100 -17.23 -12.82 5.00
N VAL A 101 -16.82 -12.12 6.06
CA VAL A 101 -15.44 -11.70 6.31
C VAL A 101 -14.89 -12.35 7.58
N LEU A 102 -13.70 -12.95 7.48
CA LEU A 102 -12.98 -13.52 8.61
C LEU A 102 -12.47 -12.40 9.53
N ASP A 103 -12.63 -12.55 10.85
CA ASP A 103 -12.24 -11.56 11.88
C ASP A 103 -12.73 -10.12 11.63
N ARG A 104 -13.87 -9.98 10.96
CA ARG A 104 -14.45 -8.71 10.52
C ARG A 104 -14.42 -7.61 11.57
N ASP A 105 -14.87 -7.89 12.79
CA ASP A 105 -14.98 -6.86 13.83
C ASP A 105 -13.62 -6.34 14.32
N ILE A 106 -12.56 -7.17 14.21
CA ILE A 106 -11.18 -6.75 14.47
C ILE A 106 -10.69 -5.87 13.32
N ILE A 107 -10.91 -6.30 12.09
CA ILE A 107 -10.53 -5.54 10.89
C ILE A 107 -11.20 -4.16 10.88
N VAL A 108 -12.50 -4.05 11.20
CA VAL A 108 -13.21 -2.76 11.32
C VAL A 108 -12.52 -1.82 12.31
N LYS A 109 -12.13 -2.32 13.49
CA LYS A 109 -11.41 -1.52 14.49
C LYS A 109 -10.04 -1.05 14.00
N GLN A 110 -9.30 -1.94 13.36
CA GLN A 110 -7.96 -1.64 12.82
C GLN A 110 -8.02 -0.68 11.63
N THR A 111 -9.01 -0.85 10.73
CA THR A 111 -9.31 0.09 9.65
C THR A 111 -9.56 1.50 10.19
N LYS A 112 -10.40 1.62 11.23
CA LYS A 112 -10.65 2.92 11.88
C LYS A 112 -9.39 3.49 12.50
N ALA A 113 -8.62 2.69 13.24
CA ALA A 113 -7.39 3.15 13.88
C ALA A 113 -6.35 3.65 12.87
N ALA A 114 -6.18 2.95 11.74
CA ALA A 114 -5.30 3.39 10.66
C ALA A 114 -5.76 4.73 10.07
N LEU A 115 -7.05 4.90 9.80
CA LEU A 115 -7.57 6.15 9.27
C LEU A 115 -7.40 7.31 10.26
N ASP A 116 -7.67 7.09 11.55
CA ASP A 116 -7.49 8.11 12.59
C ASP A 116 -6.03 8.59 12.66
N LEU A 117 -5.04 7.68 12.58
CA LEU A 117 -3.63 8.05 12.51
C LEU A 117 -3.30 8.91 11.30
N LEU A 118 -3.80 8.53 10.12
CA LEU A 118 -3.56 9.30 8.89
C LEU A 118 -4.24 10.67 8.93
N ARG A 119 -5.43 10.78 9.50
CA ARG A 119 -6.14 12.07 9.70
C ARG A 119 -5.37 13.01 10.64
N ILE A 120 -4.78 12.48 11.70
CA ILE A 120 -3.97 13.27 12.65
C ILE A 120 -2.65 13.71 12.02
N SER A 121 -1.97 12.80 11.31
CA SER A 121 -0.66 13.08 10.71
C SER A 121 -0.75 13.93 9.45
N ASP A 122 -1.86 13.88 8.70
CA ASP A 122 -2.10 14.55 7.41
C ASP A 122 -0.93 14.42 6.40
N PRO A 123 -0.48 13.19 6.08
CA PRO A 123 0.62 13.01 5.15
C PRO A 123 0.20 13.30 3.70
N ASP A 124 1.18 13.71 2.88
CA ASP A 124 1.04 13.82 1.43
C ASP A 124 1.45 12.55 0.71
N LYS A 125 2.40 11.78 1.29
CA LYS A 125 2.86 10.49 0.76
C LYS A 125 2.97 9.47 1.89
N ILE A 126 2.67 8.21 1.56
CA ILE A 126 2.68 7.11 2.52
C ILE A 126 3.47 5.93 1.96
N VAL A 127 4.47 5.48 2.72
CA VAL A 127 5.13 4.19 2.50
C VAL A 127 4.60 3.24 3.57
N THR A 128 3.87 2.21 3.18
CA THR A 128 3.33 1.20 4.09
C THR A 128 4.21 -0.05 4.06
N LEU A 129 4.75 -0.43 5.22
CA LEU A 129 5.37 -1.73 5.44
C LEU A 129 4.35 -2.59 6.18
N GLY A 130 3.76 -3.54 5.47
CA GLY A 130 2.52 -4.15 5.87
C GLY A 130 2.59 -5.63 6.20
N GLY A 131 1.51 -6.11 6.75
CA GLY A 131 1.17 -7.51 6.84
C GLY A 131 0.54 -7.99 5.54
N GLU A 132 -0.75 -8.34 5.55
CA GLU A 132 -1.45 -8.85 4.38
C GLU A 132 -2.00 -7.72 3.46
N CYS A 133 -2.42 -8.04 2.25
CA CYS A 133 -2.75 -7.08 1.19
C CYS A 133 -3.73 -5.97 1.59
N SER A 134 -4.68 -6.23 2.49
CA SER A 134 -5.69 -5.23 2.87
C SER A 134 -5.12 -4.02 3.64
N VAL A 135 -3.85 -4.06 4.07
CA VAL A 135 -3.15 -2.91 4.68
C VAL A 135 -3.02 -1.72 3.71
N SER A 136 -3.20 -1.95 2.41
CA SER A 136 -3.24 -0.89 1.39
C SER A 136 -4.56 -0.13 1.35
N VAL A 137 -5.66 -0.73 1.82
CA VAL A 137 -7.01 -0.18 1.63
C VAL A 137 -7.16 1.20 2.27
N VAL A 138 -6.73 1.36 3.53
CA VAL A 138 -6.86 2.64 4.24
C VAL A 138 -5.94 3.72 3.65
N PRO A 139 -4.61 3.49 3.51
CA PRO A 139 -3.72 4.53 2.96
C PRO A 139 -4.08 4.92 1.53
N PHE A 140 -4.52 3.96 0.69
CA PHE A 140 -4.87 4.25 -0.70
C PHE A 140 -6.18 5.03 -0.82
N THR A 141 -7.21 4.67 -0.06
CA THR A 141 -8.46 5.42 -0.04
C THR A 141 -8.31 6.81 0.61
N TYR A 142 -7.42 6.96 1.62
CA TYR A 142 -7.04 8.25 2.17
C TYR A 142 -6.36 9.15 1.13
N LEU A 143 -5.40 8.63 0.38
CA LEU A 143 -4.73 9.37 -0.68
C LEU A 143 -5.65 9.65 -1.86
N ALA A 144 -6.58 8.75 -2.16
CA ALA A 144 -7.62 8.97 -3.18
C ALA A 144 -8.57 10.11 -2.78
N GLU A 145 -8.95 10.23 -1.51
CA GLU A 145 -9.70 11.39 -1.01
C GLU A 145 -8.89 12.67 -1.16
N LYS A 146 -7.61 12.64 -0.78
CA LYS A 146 -6.72 13.82 -0.81
C LYS A 146 -6.46 14.32 -2.22
N TYR A 147 -6.24 13.40 -3.18
CA TYR A 147 -5.88 13.74 -4.56
C TYR A 147 -7.04 13.59 -5.55
N LYS A 148 -8.20 13.14 -5.09
CA LYS A 148 -9.42 12.95 -5.89
C LYS A 148 -9.16 12.11 -7.15
N ASP A 149 -9.65 12.53 -8.29
CA ASP A 149 -9.55 11.77 -9.55
C ASP A 149 -8.12 11.72 -10.14
N ASP A 150 -7.17 12.45 -9.57
CA ASP A 150 -5.79 12.51 -10.06
C ASP A 150 -4.88 11.41 -9.47
N VAL A 151 -5.45 10.25 -9.18
CA VAL A 151 -4.77 9.07 -8.64
C VAL A 151 -5.09 7.85 -9.50
N ALA A 152 -4.07 7.05 -9.82
CA ALA A 152 -4.20 5.70 -10.36
C ALA A 152 -3.60 4.67 -9.40
N MET A 153 -4.15 3.47 -9.34
CA MET A 153 -3.68 2.36 -8.52
C MET A 153 -3.06 1.28 -9.39
N ILE A 154 -1.82 0.92 -9.12
CA ILE A 154 -1.13 -0.23 -9.72
C ILE A 154 -0.97 -1.29 -8.63
N TRP A 155 -1.56 -2.45 -8.86
CA TRP A 155 -1.58 -3.59 -7.96
C TRP A 155 -0.64 -4.66 -8.51
N ILE A 156 0.58 -4.75 -7.95
CA ILE A 156 1.62 -5.69 -8.40
C ILE A 156 1.48 -6.94 -7.53
N ASP A 157 0.92 -8.01 -8.11
CA ASP A 157 0.44 -9.17 -7.38
C ASP A 157 0.23 -10.36 -8.34
N ALA A 158 0.37 -11.59 -7.84
CA ALA A 158 -0.01 -12.79 -8.58
C ALA A 158 -1.53 -12.95 -8.71
N HIS A 159 -2.29 -12.35 -7.77
CA HIS A 159 -3.74 -12.44 -7.63
C HIS A 159 -4.43 -11.10 -7.90
N PRO A 160 -5.73 -11.08 -8.17
CA PRO A 160 -6.45 -9.85 -8.45
C PRO A 160 -7.06 -9.18 -7.21
N ASP A 161 -7.14 -9.86 -6.08
CA ASP A 161 -7.71 -9.41 -4.81
C ASP A 161 -9.11 -8.76 -4.90
N ILE A 162 -9.95 -9.35 -5.74
CA ILE A 162 -11.30 -8.89 -6.02
C ILE A 162 -12.39 -9.82 -5.51
N THR A 163 -12.14 -10.62 -4.48
CA THR A 163 -13.19 -11.41 -3.84
C THR A 163 -14.20 -10.50 -3.13
N LEU A 164 -15.34 -11.07 -2.78
CA LEU A 164 -16.43 -10.36 -2.09
C LEU A 164 -16.88 -11.18 -0.87
N PRO A 165 -17.49 -10.52 0.13
CA PRO A 165 -18.18 -11.24 1.21
C PRO A 165 -19.22 -12.21 0.64
N GLY A 166 -19.13 -13.48 1.07
CA GLY A 166 -20.00 -14.55 0.56
C GLY A 166 -19.35 -15.45 -0.50
N ASP A 167 -18.21 -15.07 -1.06
CA ASP A 167 -17.38 -15.97 -1.85
C ASP A 167 -16.83 -17.13 -0.98
N MET A 168 -16.27 -18.16 -1.63
CA MET A 168 -15.77 -19.33 -0.94
C MET A 168 -14.65 -18.99 0.05
N TYR A 169 -13.76 -18.07 -0.31
CA TYR A 169 -12.71 -17.56 0.57
C TYR A 169 -13.16 -16.28 1.26
N SER A 170 -12.97 -16.19 2.57
CA SER A 170 -13.46 -15.11 3.41
C SER A 170 -12.37 -14.21 4.00
N GLY A 171 -11.11 -14.40 3.62
CA GLY A 171 -10.01 -13.53 4.01
C GLY A 171 -10.13 -12.13 3.39
N PHE A 172 -9.99 -11.09 4.20
CA PHE A 172 -10.16 -9.71 3.74
C PHE A 172 -9.02 -9.26 2.82
N HIS A 173 -7.84 -9.87 2.92
CA HIS A 173 -6.72 -9.56 2.01
C HIS A 173 -7.13 -9.76 0.54
N ALA A 174 -7.79 -10.88 0.22
CA ALA A 174 -8.28 -11.15 -1.12
C ALA A 174 -9.46 -10.24 -1.57
N MET A 175 -9.95 -9.36 -0.69
CA MET A 175 -10.99 -8.35 -0.96
C MET A 175 -10.43 -6.93 -1.06
N ALA A 176 -9.11 -6.76 -1.03
CA ALA A 176 -8.47 -5.46 -0.90
C ALA A 176 -8.78 -4.52 -2.08
N VAL A 177 -8.70 -5.01 -3.31
CA VAL A 177 -9.02 -4.21 -4.51
C VAL A 177 -10.50 -3.88 -4.58
N THR A 178 -11.40 -4.82 -4.26
CA THR A 178 -12.85 -4.53 -4.22
C THR A 178 -13.19 -3.53 -3.13
N ALA A 179 -12.54 -3.58 -1.97
CA ALA A 179 -12.71 -2.59 -0.90
C ALA A 179 -12.27 -1.19 -1.36
N CYS A 180 -11.13 -1.07 -2.03
CA CYS A 180 -10.69 0.20 -2.65
C CYS A 180 -11.71 0.73 -3.68
N MET A 181 -12.45 -0.16 -4.35
CA MET A 181 -13.53 0.20 -5.29
C MET A 181 -14.87 0.53 -4.61
N GLY A 182 -14.95 0.49 -3.28
CA GLY A 182 -16.19 0.68 -2.54
C GLY A 182 -17.15 -0.51 -2.64
N LYS A 183 -16.65 -1.73 -2.85
CA LYS A 183 -17.41 -2.97 -2.94
C LYS A 183 -16.99 -3.93 -1.84
N GLY A 184 -17.94 -4.54 -1.12
CA GLY A 184 -17.63 -5.49 -0.06
C GLY A 184 -18.45 -5.29 1.21
N ASP A 185 -17.86 -5.53 2.37
CA ASP A 185 -18.51 -5.39 3.67
C ASP A 185 -18.88 -3.95 4.00
N LYS A 186 -20.14 -3.70 4.28
CA LYS A 186 -20.70 -2.36 4.49
C LYS A 186 -20.07 -1.62 5.67
N GLU A 187 -19.74 -2.34 6.75
CA GLU A 187 -19.18 -1.72 7.95
C GLU A 187 -17.73 -1.29 7.71
N ILE A 188 -16.93 -2.13 7.05
CA ILE A 188 -15.56 -1.78 6.66
C ILE A 188 -15.60 -0.59 5.70
N LEU A 189 -16.44 -0.67 4.65
CA LEU A 189 -16.56 0.40 3.66
C LEU A 189 -17.02 1.73 4.27
N SER A 190 -17.84 1.70 5.32
CA SER A 190 -18.29 2.92 6.02
C SER A 190 -17.15 3.70 6.70
N LYS A 191 -15.98 3.07 6.90
CA LYS A 191 -14.79 3.72 7.47
C LYS A 191 -13.86 4.28 6.40
N LEU A 192 -14.03 3.90 5.13
CA LEU A 192 -13.12 4.31 4.05
C LEU A 192 -13.52 5.68 3.50
N PRO A 193 -12.54 6.60 3.34
CA PRO A 193 -12.84 8.00 3.00
C PRO A 193 -13.16 8.24 1.52
N ALA A 194 -12.72 7.35 0.63
CA ALA A 194 -12.94 7.47 -0.82
C ALA A 194 -12.98 6.11 -1.52
N GLN A 195 -13.28 6.13 -2.81
CA GLN A 195 -13.27 4.97 -3.69
C GLN A 195 -12.41 5.25 -4.91
N ILE A 196 -11.83 4.19 -5.49
CA ILE A 196 -11.02 4.24 -6.71
C ILE A 196 -11.82 3.58 -7.85
N ALA A 197 -12.03 4.31 -8.93
CA ALA A 197 -12.77 3.77 -10.07
C ALA A 197 -12.01 2.60 -10.74
N PRO A 198 -12.68 1.54 -11.18
CA PRO A 198 -12.03 0.40 -11.84
C PRO A 198 -11.14 0.79 -13.03
N SER A 199 -11.52 1.84 -13.77
CA SER A 199 -10.73 2.37 -14.89
C SER A 199 -9.39 3.00 -14.47
N LYS A 200 -9.21 3.27 -13.19
CA LYS A 200 -7.98 3.79 -12.56
C LYS A 200 -7.15 2.69 -11.90
N ILE A 201 -7.48 1.41 -12.11
CA ILE A 201 -6.81 0.25 -11.52
C ILE A 201 -6.16 -0.58 -12.62
N LEU A 202 -4.88 -0.92 -12.43
CA LEU A 202 -4.13 -1.86 -13.26
C LEU A 202 -3.55 -2.95 -12.36
N LEU A 203 -3.81 -4.21 -12.70
CA LEU A 203 -3.17 -5.37 -12.07
C LEU A 203 -1.91 -5.71 -12.87
N VAL A 204 -0.78 -5.92 -12.20
CA VAL A 204 0.51 -6.23 -12.84
C VAL A 204 1.09 -7.49 -12.20
N GLY A 205 1.49 -8.45 -13.03
CA GLY A 205 1.99 -9.74 -12.58
C GLY A 205 0.89 -10.77 -12.38
N LEU A 206 -0.38 -10.40 -12.65
CA LEU A 206 -1.53 -11.27 -12.46
C LEU A 206 -1.44 -12.52 -13.35
N ARG A 207 -1.50 -13.68 -12.71
CA ARG A 207 -1.45 -14.99 -13.38
C ARG A 207 -2.32 -16.06 -12.71
N ASP A 208 -2.80 -15.81 -11.48
CA ASP A 208 -3.69 -16.71 -10.77
C ASP A 208 -4.98 -16.00 -10.32
N TRP A 209 -6.11 -16.46 -10.78
CA TRP A 209 -7.45 -15.99 -10.37
C TRP A 209 -8.06 -16.90 -9.31
N GLU A 210 -7.36 -18.01 -8.94
CA GLU A 210 -7.83 -19.08 -8.07
C GLU A 210 -9.12 -19.78 -8.57
N ARG A 211 -10.05 -19.03 -9.17
CA ARG A 211 -11.36 -19.51 -9.63
C ARG A 211 -11.89 -18.73 -10.84
N ASP A 212 -12.67 -19.42 -11.67
CA ASP A 212 -13.25 -18.83 -12.88
C ASP A 212 -14.18 -17.65 -12.59
N GLU A 213 -14.97 -17.69 -11.50
CA GLU A 213 -15.86 -16.59 -11.13
C GLU A 213 -15.10 -15.29 -10.84
N ILE A 214 -13.88 -15.37 -10.29
CA ILE A 214 -13.02 -14.20 -10.06
C ILE A 214 -12.53 -13.62 -11.39
N LYS A 215 -12.16 -14.48 -12.34
CA LYS A 215 -11.77 -14.06 -13.69
C LYS A 215 -12.93 -13.39 -14.45
N VAL A 216 -14.13 -13.93 -14.31
CA VAL A 216 -15.35 -13.33 -14.87
C VAL A 216 -15.63 -11.96 -14.23
N ARG A 217 -15.51 -11.86 -12.91
CA ARG A 217 -15.68 -10.62 -12.14
C ARG A 217 -14.72 -9.53 -12.58
N GLN A 218 -13.43 -9.85 -12.76
CA GLN A 218 -12.44 -8.90 -13.28
C GLN A 218 -12.88 -8.31 -14.62
N LYS A 219 -13.35 -9.16 -15.55
CA LYS A 219 -13.87 -8.72 -16.85
C LYS A 219 -15.08 -7.81 -16.70
N GLN A 220 -16.04 -8.19 -15.82
CA GLN A 220 -17.25 -7.39 -15.55
C GLN A 220 -16.91 -6.00 -14.98
N TYR A 221 -15.86 -5.90 -14.15
CA TYR A 221 -15.39 -4.62 -13.63
C TYR A 221 -14.57 -3.82 -14.64
N GLY A 222 -14.14 -4.44 -15.73
CA GLY A 222 -13.30 -3.79 -16.75
C GLY A 222 -11.88 -3.46 -16.27
N ILE A 223 -11.40 -4.14 -15.21
CA ILE A 223 -10.05 -3.94 -14.69
C ILE A 223 -9.04 -4.58 -15.64
N LYS A 224 -8.09 -3.78 -16.13
CA LYS A 224 -7.02 -4.25 -16.98
C LYS A 224 -5.93 -4.96 -16.18
N HIS A 225 -5.25 -5.92 -16.80
CA HIS A 225 -4.09 -6.56 -16.22
C HIS A 225 -2.96 -6.73 -17.23
N LEU A 226 -1.76 -6.91 -16.70
CA LEU A 226 -0.54 -7.28 -17.39
C LEU A 226 0.03 -8.51 -16.67
N THR A 227 0.47 -9.49 -17.44
CA THR A 227 1.16 -10.68 -16.93
C THR A 227 2.62 -10.37 -16.60
N PRO A 228 3.36 -11.26 -15.90
CA PRO A 228 4.80 -11.10 -15.73
C PRO A 228 5.54 -10.94 -17.07
N GLU A 229 5.16 -11.70 -18.10
CA GLU A 229 5.75 -11.65 -19.42
C GLU A 229 5.58 -10.29 -20.10
N ASP A 230 4.40 -9.66 -19.97
CA ASP A 230 4.10 -8.33 -20.54
C ASP A 230 5.04 -7.23 -20.03
N VAL A 231 5.60 -7.41 -18.85
CA VAL A 231 6.46 -6.42 -18.18
C VAL A 231 7.92 -6.88 -18.01
N ALA A 232 8.27 -8.11 -18.42
CA ALA A 232 9.60 -8.69 -18.19
C ALA A 232 10.74 -7.84 -18.76
N GLN A 233 10.59 -7.30 -19.98
CA GLN A 233 11.65 -6.59 -20.67
C GLN A 233 11.62 -5.07 -20.46
N ASN A 234 10.43 -4.47 -20.29
CA ASN A 234 10.26 -3.02 -20.15
C ASN A 234 8.89 -2.67 -19.54
N SER A 235 8.69 -1.41 -19.23
CA SER A 235 7.45 -0.90 -18.61
C SER A 235 6.53 -0.16 -19.58
N ASN A 236 6.67 -0.36 -20.90
CA ASN A 236 5.93 0.40 -21.91
C ASN A 236 4.41 0.20 -21.79
N ALA A 237 3.94 -1.03 -21.58
CA ALA A 237 2.52 -1.32 -21.42
C ALA A 237 1.91 -0.57 -20.22
N ILE A 238 2.65 -0.44 -19.12
CA ILE A 238 2.26 0.35 -17.93
C ILE A 238 2.20 1.84 -18.31
N TYR A 239 3.16 2.36 -19.05
CA TYR A 239 3.17 3.77 -19.47
C TYR A 239 2.00 4.13 -20.37
N GLU A 240 1.66 3.27 -21.34
CA GLU A 240 0.50 3.50 -22.20
C GLU A 240 -0.81 3.48 -21.40
N TRP A 241 -0.92 2.57 -20.43
CA TRP A 241 -2.07 2.57 -19.54
C TRP A 241 -2.13 3.84 -18.67
N LEU A 242 -1.02 4.25 -18.05
CA LEU A 242 -0.94 5.48 -17.23
C LEU A 242 -1.28 6.74 -18.04
N LYS A 243 -0.90 6.77 -19.31
CA LYS A 243 -1.27 7.85 -20.24
C LYS A 243 -2.78 7.84 -20.50
N SER A 244 -3.35 6.66 -20.73
CA SER A 244 -4.79 6.52 -21.03
C SER A 244 -5.67 6.87 -19.83
N CYS A 245 -5.25 6.57 -18.59
CA CYS A 245 -6.02 6.87 -17.39
C CYS A 245 -5.91 8.33 -16.91
N GLY A 246 -4.95 9.10 -17.43
CA GLY A 246 -4.81 10.55 -17.22
C GLY A 246 -4.39 10.98 -15.82
N ALA A 247 -4.09 10.07 -14.89
CA ALA A 247 -3.63 10.42 -13.55
C ALA A 247 -2.17 10.86 -13.54
N SER A 248 -1.84 11.87 -12.74
CA SER A 248 -0.46 12.32 -12.53
C SER A 248 0.21 11.64 -11.33
N ARG A 249 -0.58 11.09 -10.41
CA ARG A 249 -0.15 10.41 -9.19
C ARG A 249 -0.48 8.92 -9.21
N VAL A 250 0.37 8.12 -8.54
CA VAL A 250 0.23 6.67 -8.54
C VAL A 250 0.32 6.13 -7.11
N LEU A 251 -0.58 5.19 -6.81
CA LEU A 251 -0.54 4.30 -5.66
C LEU A 251 0.00 2.95 -6.14
N ILE A 252 1.00 2.42 -5.49
CA ILE A 252 1.59 1.12 -5.84
C ILE A 252 1.44 0.17 -4.66
N HIS A 253 0.72 -0.92 -4.87
CA HIS A 253 0.76 -2.09 -4.03
C HIS A 253 1.77 -3.07 -4.59
N PHE A 254 2.63 -3.59 -3.76
CA PHE A 254 3.57 -4.66 -4.07
C PHE A 254 3.33 -5.82 -3.10
N ASP A 255 2.63 -6.84 -3.59
CA ASP A 255 2.56 -8.15 -2.95
C ASP A 255 3.82 -8.94 -3.25
N MET A 256 4.44 -9.49 -2.22
CA MET A 256 5.66 -10.29 -2.39
C MET A 256 5.41 -11.63 -3.07
N ASP A 257 4.14 -12.09 -3.22
CA ASP A 257 3.82 -13.33 -3.93
C ASP A 257 3.82 -13.18 -5.45
N VAL A 258 3.91 -11.95 -5.97
CA VAL A 258 4.15 -11.71 -7.40
C VAL A 258 5.49 -12.28 -7.85
N LEU A 259 6.44 -12.42 -6.91
CA LEU A 259 7.79 -12.90 -7.20
C LEU A 259 7.78 -14.36 -7.67
N ASP A 260 8.72 -14.69 -8.54
CA ASP A 260 8.93 -16.06 -8.99
C ASP A 260 9.47 -16.91 -7.84
N PRO A 261 8.73 -17.96 -7.40
CA PRO A 261 9.20 -18.84 -6.33
C PRO A 261 10.48 -19.63 -6.68
N ALA A 262 10.85 -19.70 -7.95
CA ALA A 262 12.14 -20.25 -8.35
C ALA A 262 13.31 -19.33 -7.96
N GLU A 263 13.07 -18.02 -7.81
CA GLU A 263 14.07 -17.07 -7.31
C GLU A 263 13.97 -16.89 -5.79
N ILE A 264 12.75 -16.66 -5.25
CA ILE A 264 12.53 -16.44 -3.82
C ILE A 264 11.09 -16.77 -3.42
N ILE A 265 10.91 -17.47 -2.30
CA ILE A 265 9.62 -17.68 -1.65
C ILE A 265 9.51 -16.67 -0.49
N ALA A 266 8.90 -15.53 -0.75
CA ALA A 266 8.83 -14.42 0.19
C ALA A 266 7.45 -14.28 0.88
N ALA A 267 6.41 -14.88 0.31
CA ALA A 267 5.02 -14.77 0.75
C ALA A 267 4.39 -16.13 1.08
N VAL A 268 3.10 -16.14 1.40
CA VAL A 268 2.29 -17.37 1.55
C VAL A 268 1.98 -17.96 0.18
N GLY A 269 1.53 -17.12 -0.76
CA GLY A 269 1.28 -17.51 -2.14
C GLY A 269 2.58 -17.97 -2.81
N VAL A 270 2.51 -19.07 -3.55
CA VAL A 270 3.63 -19.68 -4.29
C VAL A 270 3.12 -20.05 -5.68
N VAL A 271 3.03 -19.06 -6.55
CA VAL A 271 2.54 -19.23 -7.92
C VAL A 271 3.73 -19.20 -8.88
N PRO A 272 3.96 -20.26 -9.70
CA PRO A 272 5.07 -20.30 -10.65
C PRO A 272 5.02 -19.19 -11.71
N ASP A 273 6.13 -19.01 -12.42
CA ASP A 273 6.28 -18.07 -13.54
C ASP A 273 6.02 -16.62 -13.14
N GLY A 274 6.49 -16.25 -11.95
CA GLY A 274 6.36 -14.90 -11.40
C GLY A 274 7.35 -13.88 -11.95
N MET A 275 7.26 -12.67 -11.44
CA MET A 275 8.23 -11.61 -11.74
C MET A 275 9.54 -11.85 -10.96
N LYS A 276 10.67 -11.53 -11.57
CA LYS A 276 11.95 -11.52 -10.86
C LYS A 276 12.07 -10.27 -9.97
N LEU A 277 12.85 -10.36 -8.90
CA LEU A 277 13.14 -9.23 -8.02
C LEU A 277 13.58 -7.97 -8.80
N ALA A 278 14.50 -8.17 -9.74
CA ALA A 278 15.01 -7.06 -10.56
C ALA A 278 13.93 -6.43 -11.46
N GLU A 279 12.96 -7.20 -11.90
CA GLU A 279 11.85 -6.73 -12.74
C GLU A 279 10.87 -5.88 -11.94
N VAL A 280 10.50 -6.30 -10.71
CA VAL A 280 9.66 -5.51 -9.81
C VAL A 280 10.34 -4.18 -9.46
N VAL A 281 11.62 -4.22 -9.07
CA VAL A 281 12.40 -3.00 -8.76
C VAL A 281 12.46 -2.08 -9.97
N ARG A 282 12.70 -2.61 -11.17
CA ARG A 282 12.71 -1.83 -12.42
C ARG A 282 11.35 -1.20 -12.68
N VAL A 283 10.26 -1.96 -12.60
CA VAL A 283 8.89 -1.47 -12.86
C VAL A 283 8.56 -0.30 -11.94
N ILE A 284 8.79 -0.42 -10.62
CA ILE A 284 8.50 0.65 -9.67
C ILE A 284 9.36 1.90 -9.95
N ASN A 285 10.65 1.72 -10.22
CA ASN A 285 11.54 2.83 -10.56
C ASN A 285 11.17 3.50 -11.90
N ASP A 286 10.75 2.74 -12.87
CA ASP A 286 10.30 3.27 -14.15
C ASP A 286 9.02 4.11 -13.99
N ILE A 287 8.06 3.66 -13.19
CA ILE A 287 6.87 4.45 -12.84
C ILE A 287 7.28 5.76 -12.17
N ALA A 288 8.20 5.72 -11.19
CA ALA A 288 8.71 6.89 -10.46
C ALA A 288 9.35 7.95 -11.37
N LYS A 289 9.94 7.55 -12.51
CA LYS A 289 10.51 8.47 -13.51
C LYS A 289 9.45 9.25 -14.29
N LYS A 290 8.21 8.77 -14.33
CA LYS A 290 7.14 9.32 -15.18
C LYS A 290 5.97 9.90 -14.40
N LYS A 291 5.74 9.44 -13.18
CA LYS A 291 4.61 9.79 -12.33
C LYS A 291 5.06 9.99 -10.89
N GLU A 292 4.33 10.80 -10.16
CA GLU A 292 4.54 10.97 -8.73
C GLU A 292 3.96 9.76 -7.97
N ILE A 293 4.81 8.96 -7.34
CA ILE A 293 4.35 7.91 -6.42
C ILE A 293 3.99 8.59 -5.10
N VAL A 294 2.71 8.53 -4.72
CA VAL A 294 2.20 9.09 -3.46
C VAL A 294 1.89 8.01 -2.43
N GLY A 295 1.67 6.78 -2.86
CA GLY A 295 1.48 5.61 -1.98
C GLY A 295 2.32 4.44 -2.48
N LEU A 296 3.07 3.82 -1.58
CA LEU A 296 3.78 2.57 -1.84
C LEU A 296 3.55 1.62 -0.67
N THR A 297 2.97 0.47 -0.94
CA THR A 297 2.82 -0.61 0.06
C THR A 297 3.70 -1.78 -0.35
N VAL A 298 4.41 -2.37 0.63
CA VAL A 298 5.01 -3.70 0.53
C VAL A 298 4.23 -4.60 1.48
N ALA A 299 3.66 -5.68 0.97
CA ALA A 299 2.75 -6.57 1.69
C ALA A 299 3.09 -8.06 1.51
N GLU A 300 2.42 -8.90 2.27
CA GLU A 300 2.50 -10.38 2.28
C GLU A 300 3.88 -10.97 2.67
N PRO A 301 4.74 -10.26 3.44
CA PRO A 301 6.03 -10.81 3.84
C PRO A 301 5.83 -11.97 4.80
N MET A 302 6.21 -13.19 4.37
CA MET A 302 6.11 -14.38 5.21
C MET A 302 7.49 -14.92 5.60
N PRO A 303 8.02 -14.57 6.77
CA PRO A 303 9.38 -14.92 7.17
C PRO A 303 9.46 -16.36 7.71
N ARG A 304 9.18 -17.36 6.87
CA ARG A 304 9.12 -18.79 7.22
C ARG A 304 10.36 -19.26 7.97
N ILE A 305 11.55 -18.86 7.53
CA ILE A 305 12.81 -19.22 8.18
C ILE A 305 12.89 -18.64 9.58
N ALA A 306 12.55 -17.36 9.76
CA ALA A 306 12.58 -16.69 11.06
C ALA A 306 11.57 -17.32 12.05
N ILE A 307 10.39 -17.71 11.58
CA ILE A 307 9.38 -18.39 12.40
C ILE A 307 9.92 -19.76 12.87
N ARG A 308 10.52 -20.54 11.98
CA ARG A 308 11.12 -21.83 12.34
C ARG A 308 12.30 -21.70 13.32
N ILE A 309 13.12 -20.66 13.16
CA ILE A 309 14.18 -20.34 14.13
C ILE A 309 13.56 -19.99 15.49
N LYS A 310 12.50 -19.19 15.55
CA LYS A 310 11.77 -18.86 16.77
C LYS A 310 11.22 -20.13 17.45
N GLU A 311 10.61 -21.05 16.70
CA GLU A 311 10.13 -22.34 17.20
C GLU A 311 11.27 -23.15 17.83
N MET A 312 12.44 -23.17 17.21
CA MET A 312 13.64 -23.82 17.74
C MET A 312 14.09 -23.14 19.05
N LEU A 313 14.24 -21.82 19.06
CA LEU A 313 14.70 -21.07 20.23
C LEU A 313 13.79 -21.29 21.45
N ASN A 314 12.47 -21.38 21.23
CA ASN A 314 11.51 -21.66 22.29
C ASN A 314 11.65 -23.04 22.95
N GLN A 315 12.43 -23.94 22.35
CA GLN A 315 12.70 -25.29 22.87
C GLN A 315 14.03 -25.37 23.61
N LEU A 316 14.87 -24.34 23.53
CA LEU A 316 16.19 -24.36 24.15
C LEU A 316 16.11 -24.02 25.65
N PRO A 317 16.88 -24.72 26.51
CA PRO A 317 16.97 -24.36 27.92
C PRO A 317 17.58 -22.97 28.08
N LEU A 318 17.21 -22.26 29.15
CA LEU A 318 17.66 -20.90 29.51
C LEU A 318 17.16 -19.77 28.60
N LEU A 319 16.38 -20.06 27.57
CA LEU A 319 15.72 -19.07 26.73
C LEU A 319 14.20 -18.96 27.02
N LYS A 320 13.72 -19.68 28.02
CA LYS A 320 12.34 -19.68 28.49
C LYS A 320 12.19 -18.74 29.69
#